data_66a439f16c02297bade28e8683b4e09b
#
_entry.id   66a439f16c02297bade28e8683b4e09b
#
_cell.length_a   1.000
_cell.length_b   1.000
_cell.length_c   1.000
_cell.angle_alpha   90.00
_cell.angle_beta   90.00
_cell.angle_gamma   90.00
#
_symmetry.space_group_name_H-M   'P 1'
#
loop_
_entity.id
_entity.type
_entity.pdbx_description
1 polymer ?
#
loop_
_entity_poly.entity_id
_entity_poly.type
_entity_poly.pdbx_seq_one_letter_code
_entity_poly.pdbx_strand_id
1 'polypeptide(L)'
;MVNIKDMSIEPIGLGTWKMGDDSNNHQDEIDAIQFAINQGANVIDTVEMYGDGASEELIGEAIQSYDREKLYIISKVHPENASRDKVLTSIDNSLKRLRTDYIDLYLLHWKSQYPLEETISAFEEAKNLGKIKEWGVSNFDTSDMKHLLSLPNGHKCVANQVRYNVGDRGIEYDLKPFMRENNIALISYAPIARGDKLGKNLTKSPVLLELSRKYEVDVFQILLAWNIRDGHTLAIPKSSNKLHIENNMGASNIHLTEEDIQKIDSEFPPPTTKEPLALY
;
A
#
# COMPACT_ATOMS: atom_id res chain seq x y z
N MET A 1 -8.55 -8.64 8.86
CA MET A 1 -7.24 -9.18 8.41
C MET A 1 -7.25 -9.33 6.90
N VAL A 2 -6.15 -9.06 6.23
CA VAL A 2 -5.94 -9.29 4.79
C VAL A 2 -4.86 -10.37 4.63
N ASN A 3 -5.07 -11.28 3.68
CA ASN A 3 -4.08 -12.33 3.42
C ASN A 3 -3.22 -11.93 2.20
N ILE A 4 -1.92 -11.87 2.41
CA ILE A 4 -0.93 -11.80 1.31
C ILE A 4 -0.20 -13.13 1.33
N LYS A 5 -0.55 -14.01 0.40
CA LYS A 5 -0.13 -15.41 0.39
C LYS A 5 -0.44 -16.09 1.74
N ASP A 6 0.58 -16.55 2.47
CA ASP A 6 0.43 -17.28 3.73
C ASP A 6 0.44 -16.36 4.98
N MET A 7 0.62 -15.05 4.79
CA MET A 7 0.66 -14.07 5.86
C MET A 7 -0.68 -13.37 6.03
N SER A 8 -1.19 -13.38 7.26
CA SER A 8 -2.39 -12.63 7.65
C SER A 8 -1.96 -11.33 8.35
N ILE A 9 -2.30 -10.19 7.77
CA ILE A 9 -1.86 -8.87 8.23
C ILE A 9 -3.05 -7.95 8.50
N GLU A 10 -2.81 -6.87 9.24
CA GLU A 10 -3.84 -5.85 9.49
C GLU A 10 -4.26 -5.18 8.17
N PRO A 11 -5.54 -4.85 7.99
CA PRO A 11 -6.05 -4.28 6.76
C PRO A 11 -5.66 -2.82 6.54
N ILE A 12 -5.11 -2.16 7.56
CA ILE A 12 -4.64 -0.78 7.51
C ILE A 12 -3.19 -0.74 7.97
N GLY A 13 -2.30 -0.31 7.09
CA GLY A 13 -0.88 -0.09 7.36
C GLY A 13 -0.54 1.40 7.42
N LEU A 14 0.74 1.70 7.63
CA LEU A 14 1.29 3.04 7.61
C LEU A 14 2.06 3.27 6.30
N GLY A 15 1.61 4.20 5.46
CA GLY A 15 2.38 4.73 4.34
C GLY A 15 3.35 5.83 4.81
N THR A 16 4.55 5.87 4.23
CA THR A 16 5.61 6.80 4.65
C THR A 16 5.97 7.86 3.61
N TRP A 17 5.12 8.10 2.62
CA TRP A 17 5.36 9.13 1.61
C TRP A 17 5.67 10.49 2.23
N LYS A 18 6.79 11.11 1.85
CA LYS A 18 7.35 12.34 2.41
C LYS A 18 7.82 12.26 3.88
N MET A 19 7.94 11.10 4.47
CA MET A 19 8.68 10.93 5.71
C MET A 19 10.18 10.85 5.38
N GLY A 20 10.99 11.54 6.17
CA GLY A 20 12.42 11.68 5.93
C GLY A 20 12.83 12.81 4.97
N ASP A 21 11.87 13.52 4.34
CA ASP A 21 12.18 14.65 3.43
C ASP A 21 12.75 15.88 4.18
N ASP A 22 12.37 16.08 5.46
CA ASP A 22 12.81 17.21 6.28
C ASP A 22 13.46 16.70 7.58
N SER A 23 14.76 16.90 7.70
CA SER A 23 15.54 16.48 8.87
C SER A 23 15.11 17.16 10.19
N ASN A 24 14.42 18.30 10.12
CA ASN A 24 13.89 18.96 11.32
C ASN A 24 12.74 18.16 11.96
N ASN A 25 12.06 17.32 11.19
CA ASN A 25 10.95 16.50 11.67
C ASN A 25 11.37 15.06 12.02
N HIS A 26 12.66 14.74 11.96
CA HIS A 26 13.18 13.37 12.07
C HIS A 26 12.66 12.64 13.31
N GLN A 27 12.81 13.22 14.50
CA GLN A 27 12.36 12.58 15.75
C GLN A 27 10.83 12.47 15.83
N ASP A 28 10.10 13.51 15.39
CA ASP A 28 8.63 13.48 15.38
C ASP A 28 8.08 12.38 14.45
N GLU A 29 8.76 12.13 13.34
CA GLU A 29 8.40 11.08 12.39
C GLU A 29 8.75 9.68 12.91
N ILE A 30 9.89 9.50 13.61
CA ILE A 30 10.20 8.26 14.36
C ILE A 30 9.11 7.99 15.38
N ASP A 31 8.77 8.98 16.20
CA ASP A 31 7.73 8.88 17.22
C ASP A 31 6.35 8.54 16.60
N ALA A 32 6.06 9.06 15.41
CA ALA A 32 4.82 8.76 14.69
C ALA A 32 4.78 7.29 14.20
N ILE A 33 5.89 6.77 13.66
CA ILE A 33 6.00 5.36 13.24
C ILE A 33 5.84 4.44 14.46
N GLN A 34 6.56 4.73 15.55
CA GLN A 34 6.48 3.95 16.79
C GLN A 34 5.07 4.01 17.40
N PHE A 35 4.44 5.17 17.37
CA PHE A 35 3.05 5.32 17.80
C PHE A 35 2.11 4.46 16.95
N ALA A 36 2.27 4.45 15.62
CA ALA A 36 1.46 3.61 14.72
C ALA A 36 1.62 2.11 15.07
N ILE A 37 2.85 1.64 15.27
CA ILE A 37 3.11 0.24 15.67
C ILE A 37 2.42 -0.07 17.00
N ASN A 38 2.50 0.82 17.98
CA ASN A 38 1.86 0.67 19.29
C ASN A 38 0.32 0.71 19.21
N GLN A 39 -0.24 1.33 18.19
CA GLN A 39 -1.69 1.30 17.87
C GLN A 39 -2.10 0.06 17.05
N GLY A 40 -1.19 -0.88 16.79
CA GLY A 40 -1.45 -2.12 16.09
C GLY A 40 -1.13 -2.13 14.59
N ALA A 41 -0.57 -1.04 14.04
CA ALA A 41 -0.09 -1.06 12.66
C ALA A 41 1.10 -2.03 12.54
N ASN A 42 0.87 -3.20 11.95
CA ASN A 42 1.95 -4.14 11.69
C ASN A 42 2.53 -4.03 10.27
N VAL A 43 1.91 -3.25 9.39
CA VAL A 43 2.38 -3.01 8.01
C VAL A 43 2.95 -1.61 7.88
N ILE A 44 4.17 -1.50 7.33
CA ILE A 44 4.83 -0.23 7.00
C ILE A 44 5.22 -0.26 5.53
N ASP A 45 4.72 0.70 4.75
CA ASP A 45 4.99 0.83 3.30
C ASP A 45 5.91 2.00 3.01
N THR A 46 7.00 1.74 2.31
CA THR A 46 7.99 2.72 1.87
C THR A 46 8.49 2.41 0.45
N VAL A 47 9.53 3.11 0.00
CA VAL A 47 10.23 2.90 -1.26
C VAL A 47 11.61 3.58 -1.23
N GLU A 48 12.59 3.02 -1.94
CA GLU A 48 13.97 3.54 -2.00
C GLU A 48 14.08 5.00 -2.45
N MET A 49 13.10 5.51 -3.21
CA MET A 49 13.13 6.88 -3.74
C MET A 49 12.61 7.95 -2.77
N TYR A 50 11.93 7.60 -1.67
CA TYR A 50 11.42 8.60 -0.73
C TYR A 50 12.58 9.25 0.04
N GLY A 51 12.77 10.57 -0.17
CA GLY A 51 13.89 11.30 0.41
C GLY A 51 15.26 10.71 0.02
N ASP A 52 15.37 10.08 -1.17
CA ASP A 52 16.60 9.39 -1.62
C ASP A 52 17.11 8.33 -0.60
N GLY A 53 16.16 7.58 -0.06
CA GLY A 53 16.41 6.53 0.95
C GLY A 53 16.18 6.97 2.39
N ALA A 54 16.01 8.26 2.68
CA ALA A 54 15.84 8.76 4.04
C ALA A 54 14.59 8.18 4.73
N SER A 55 13.52 7.88 3.98
CA SER A 55 12.34 7.21 4.55
C SER A 55 12.65 5.78 5.03
N GLU A 56 13.45 5.02 4.29
CA GLU A 56 13.88 3.68 4.73
C GLU A 56 14.83 3.77 5.94
N GLU A 57 15.74 4.76 6.00
CA GLU A 57 16.60 4.98 7.16
C GLU A 57 15.80 5.32 8.41
N LEU A 58 14.82 6.22 8.28
CA LEU A 58 13.90 6.60 9.35
C LEU A 58 13.14 5.38 9.92
N ILE A 59 12.61 4.53 9.03
CA ILE A 59 11.94 3.29 9.44
C ILE A 59 12.94 2.37 10.13
N GLY A 60 14.15 2.20 9.55
CA GLY A 60 15.22 1.40 10.12
C GLY A 60 15.59 1.82 11.55
N GLU A 61 15.54 3.11 11.87
CA GLU A 61 15.73 3.61 13.24
C GLU A 61 14.51 3.33 14.13
N ALA A 62 13.32 3.63 13.63
CA ALA A 62 12.09 3.51 14.42
C ALA A 62 11.80 2.09 14.90
N ILE A 63 12.13 1.07 14.10
CA ILE A 63 11.77 -0.33 14.38
C ILE A 63 12.77 -1.09 15.26
N GLN A 64 13.94 -0.52 15.60
CA GLN A 64 14.99 -1.24 16.33
C GLN A 64 14.55 -1.78 17.70
N SER A 65 13.57 -1.17 18.34
CA SER A 65 13.03 -1.60 19.63
C SER A 65 11.87 -2.59 19.53
N TYR A 66 11.48 -2.97 18.32
CA TYR A 66 10.35 -3.85 18.06
C TYR A 66 10.80 -5.23 17.57
N ASP A 67 9.98 -6.23 17.81
CA ASP A 67 10.15 -7.56 17.25
C ASP A 67 9.92 -7.51 15.74
N ARG A 68 11.00 -7.71 14.97
CA ARG A 68 10.97 -7.64 13.50
C ARG A 68 9.99 -8.62 12.87
N GLU A 69 9.79 -9.78 13.47
CA GLU A 69 8.90 -10.83 12.97
C GLU A 69 7.42 -10.43 13.05
N LYS A 70 7.08 -9.45 13.89
CA LYS A 70 5.72 -8.91 14.02
C LYS A 70 5.41 -7.80 13.03
N LEU A 71 6.41 -7.32 12.30
CA LEU A 71 6.28 -6.26 11.33
C LEU A 71 6.28 -6.82 9.91
N TYR A 72 5.45 -6.25 9.05
CA TYR A 72 5.38 -6.52 7.63
C TYR A 72 5.86 -5.28 6.87
N ILE A 73 7.09 -5.29 6.40
CA ILE A 73 7.73 -4.16 5.72
C ILE A 73 7.59 -4.34 4.21
N ILE A 74 7.06 -3.30 3.56
CA ILE A 74 6.94 -3.21 2.11
C ILE A 74 7.90 -2.13 1.63
N SER A 75 8.79 -2.47 0.69
CA SER A 75 9.57 -1.49 -0.05
C SER A 75 9.53 -1.75 -1.55
N LYS A 76 10.15 -0.90 -2.36
CA LYS A 76 10.01 -0.94 -3.82
C LYS A 76 11.30 -0.52 -4.50
N VAL A 77 11.58 -1.17 -5.66
CA VAL A 77 12.64 -0.73 -6.56
C VAL A 77 12.10 0.32 -7.53
N HIS A 78 12.88 1.38 -7.75
CA HIS A 78 12.60 2.37 -8.79
C HIS A 78 12.76 1.75 -10.19
N PRO A 79 11.90 2.05 -11.18
CA PRO A 79 11.98 1.46 -12.52
C PRO A 79 13.32 1.62 -13.25
N GLU A 80 14.07 2.67 -12.96
CA GLU A 80 15.42 2.87 -13.52
C GLU A 80 16.45 1.86 -12.96
N ASN A 81 16.11 1.21 -11.84
CA ASN A 81 16.90 0.18 -11.19
C ASN A 81 16.34 -1.23 -11.44
N ALA A 82 15.43 -1.42 -12.39
CA ALA A 82 14.71 -2.67 -12.60
C ALA A 82 15.43 -3.71 -13.48
N SER A 83 16.68 -3.46 -13.94
CA SER A 83 17.53 -4.52 -14.53
C SER A 83 17.97 -5.50 -13.43
N ARG A 84 18.29 -6.75 -13.82
CA ARG A 84 18.60 -7.82 -12.87
C ARG A 84 19.63 -7.41 -11.81
N ASP A 85 20.80 -6.89 -12.23
CA ASP A 85 21.88 -6.57 -11.29
C ASP A 85 21.57 -5.35 -10.42
N LYS A 86 20.85 -4.37 -10.96
CA LYS A 86 20.45 -3.18 -10.22
C LYS A 86 19.39 -3.50 -9.16
N VAL A 87 18.42 -4.37 -9.46
CA VAL A 87 17.41 -4.83 -8.48
C VAL A 87 18.09 -5.42 -7.25
N LEU A 88 19.06 -6.32 -7.44
CA LEU A 88 19.80 -6.94 -6.32
C LEU A 88 20.55 -5.90 -5.50
N THR A 89 21.18 -4.92 -6.17
CA THR A 89 21.87 -3.79 -5.52
C THR A 89 20.88 -2.91 -4.74
N SER A 90 19.71 -2.60 -5.30
CA SER A 90 18.66 -1.82 -4.64
C SER A 90 18.15 -2.52 -3.39
N ILE A 91 17.91 -3.84 -3.46
CA ILE A 91 17.49 -4.64 -2.29
C ILE A 91 18.56 -4.56 -1.19
N ASP A 92 19.85 -4.75 -1.52
CA ASP A 92 20.94 -4.68 -0.54
C ASP A 92 21.05 -3.29 0.11
N ASN A 93 20.85 -2.23 -0.67
CA ASN A 93 20.82 -0.87 -0.15
C ASN A 93 19.59 -0.62 0.75
N SER A 94 18.40 -1.08 0.35
CA SER A 94 17.19 -0.99 1.16
C SER A 94 17.34 -1.73 2.49
N LEU A 95 17.89 -2.95 2.48
CA LEU A 95 18.18 -3.72 3.71
C LEU A 95 19.11 -2.98 4.67
N LYS A 96 20.17 -2.33 4.15
CA LYS A 96 21.09 -1.52 4.96
C LYS A 96 20.37 -0.33 5.60
N ARG A 97 19.55 0.43 4.84
CA ARG A 97 18.80 1.58 5.34
C ARG A 97 17.75 1.17 6.36
N LEU A 98 17.01 0.10 6.07
CA LEU A 98 16.00 -0.47 6.97
C LEU A 98 16.61 -1.19 8.20
N ARG A 99 17.93 -1.42 8.23
CA ARG A 99 18.65 -2.10 9.33
C ARG A 99 18.03 -3.46 9.66
N THR A 100 17.71 -4.25 8.62
CA THR A 100 17.07 -5.57 8.72
C THR A 100 17.68 -6.53 7.71
N ASP A 101 17.58 -7.84 7.99
CA ASP A 101 18.12 -8.87 7.10
C ASP A 101 17.16 -9.28 5.98
N TYR A 102 15.87 -8.90 6.07
CA TYR A 102 14.87 -9.21 5.05
C TYR A 102 13.79 -8.15 4.96
N ILE A 103 13.17 -8.06 3.77
CA ILE A 103 11.95 -7.29 3.50
C ILE A 103 10.82 -8.29 3.24
N ASP A 104 9.62 -8.05 3.81
CA ASP A 104 8.50 -8.99 3.68
C ASP A 104 7.90 -8.98 2.28
N LEU A 105 7.75 -7.80 1.69
CA LEU A 105 7.23 -7.64 0.33
C LEU A 105 8.04 -6.58 -0.43
N TYR A 106 8.61 -6.96 -1.56
CA TYR A 106 9.36 -6.03 -2.41
C TYR A 106 8.67 -5.86 -3.76
N LEU A 107 8.43 -4.61 -4.18
CA LEU A 107 7.64 -4.31 -5.37
C LEU A 107 8.47 -3.65 -6.47
N LEU A 108 8.12 -3.90 -7.73
CA LEU A 108 8.47 -2.99 -8.82
C LEU A 108 7.51 -1.79 -8.76
N HIS A 109 8.02 -0.57 -8.57
CA HIS A 109 7.22 0.62 -8.26
C HIS A 109 6.26 1.04 -9.39
N TRP A 110 6.67 0.90 -10.64
CA TRP A 110 5.86 0.97 -11.87
C TRP A 110 6.62 0.33 -13.03
N LYS A 111 5.99 0.24 -14.19
CA LYS A 111 6.63 -0.36 -15.38
C LYS A 111 7.95 0.30 -15.73
N SER A 112 8.95 -0.52 -16.05
CA SER A 112 10.28 -0.08 -16.44
C SER A 112 10.53 -0.20 -17.94
N GLN A 113 11.64 0.34 -18.41
CA GLN A 113 12.14 0.12 -19.77
C GLN A 113 12.89 -1.22 -19.94
N TYR A 114 13.20 -1.90 -18.83
CA TYR A 114 13.88 -3.20 -18.85
C TYR A 114 12.87 -4.33 -19.08
N PRO A 115 13.30 -5.46 -19.69
CA PRO A 115 12.45 -6.64 -19.78
C PRO A 115 11.97 -7.07 -18.39
N LEU A 116 10.67 -7.32 -18.26
CA LEU A 116 10.07 -7.67 -16.96
C LEU A 116 10.61 -8.98 -16.39
N GLU A 117 11.04 -9.90 -17.28
CA GLU A 117 11.70 -11.16 -16.94
C GLU A 117 12.99 -10.97 -16.14
N GLU A 118 13.75 -9.91 -16.43
CA GLU A 118 14.96 -9.58 -15.65
C GLU A 118 14.62 -9.22 -14.21
N THR A 119 13.60 -8.38 -14.03
CA THR A 119 13.12 -7.97 -12.69
C THR A 119 12.58 -9.18 -11.93
N ILE A 120 11.75 -10.01 -12.57
CA ILE A 120 11.21 -11.26 -11.97
C ILE A 120 12.34 -12.18 -11.55
N SER A 121 13.34 -12.39 -12.43
CA SER A 121 14.49 -13.25 -12.14
C SER A 121 15.28 -12.75 -10.93
N ALA A 122 15.49 -11.43 -10.81
CA ALA A 122 16.18 -10.82 -9.67
C ALA A 122 15.36 -10.98 -8.37
N PHE A 123 14.04 -10.81 -8.41
CA PHE A 123 13.19 -11.01 -7.24
C PHE A 123 13.22 -12.48 -6.77
N GLU A 124 13.17 -13.45 -7.70
CA GLU A 124 13.26 -14.86 -7.35
C GLU A 124 14.65 -15.21 -6.77
N GLU A 125 15.73 -14.62 -7.29
CA GLU A 125 17.06 -14.77 -6.72
C GLU A 125 17.15 -14.18 -5.31
N ALA A 126 16.68 -12.95 -5.10
CA ALA A 126 16.65 -12.30 -3.79
C ALA A 126 15.82 -13.10 -2.77
N LYS A 127 14.72 -13.69 -3.22
CA LYS A 127 13.88 -14.57 -2.40
C LYS A 127 14.62 -15.85 -2.01
N ASN A 128 15.30 -16.48 -2.94
CA ASN A 128 16.12 -17.68 -2.66
C ASN A 128 17.28 -17.39 -1.70
N LEU A 129 17.82 -16.14 -1.71
CA LEU A 129 18.83 -15.67 -0.78
C LEU A 129 18.26 -15.24 0.57
N GLY A 130 16.94 -15.27 0.78
CA GLY A 130 16.27 -14.86 2.00
C GLY A 130 16.22 -13.34 2.23
N LYS A 131 16.59 -12.53 1.23
CA LYS A 131 16.60 -11.06 1.31
C LYS A 131 15.22 -10.44 1.22
N ILE A 132 14.30 -11.09 0.49
CA ILE A 132 12.88 -10.75 0.44
C ILE A 132 12.07 -12.01 0.69
N LYS A 133 10.90 -11.91 1.32
CA LYS A 133 10.00 -13.06 1.50
C LYS A 133 9.10 -13.26 0.31
N GLU A 134 8.49 -12.19 -0.18
CA GLU A 134 7.59 -12.18 -1.34
C GLU A 134 7.85 -10.96 -2.22
N TRP A 135 7.32 -10.99 -3.44
CA TRP A 135 7.42 -9.88 -4.37
C TRP A 135 6.11 -9.62 -5.11
N GLY A 136 6.00 -8.41 -5.62
CA GLY A 136 4.86 -7.96 -6.41
C GLY A 136 5.21 -6.77 -7.28
N VAL A 137 4.18 -6.08 -7.72
CA VAL A 137 4.29 -4.91 -8.58
C VAL A 137 3.45 -3.75 -8.05
N SER A 138 3.60 -2.60 -8.67
CA SER A 138 2.77 -1.43 -8.40
C SER A 138 2.44 -0.72 -9.72
N ASN A 139 1.25 -0.15 -9.80
CA ASN A 139 0.76 0.58 -10.97
C ASN A 139 0.70 -0.27 -12.27
N PHE A 140 0.36 -1.54 -12.13
CA PHE A 140 0.08 -2.45 -13.24
C PHE A 140 -1.42 -2.52 -13.48
N ASP A 141 -1.86 -2.27 -14.72
CA ASP A 141 -3.25 -2.45 -15.13
C ASP A 141 -3.54 -3.91 -15.50
N THR A 142 -4.77 -4.26 -15.79
CA THR A 142 -5.22 -5.61 -16.12
C THR A 142 -4.41 -6.24 -17.25
N SER A 143 -4.10 -5.48 -18.31
CA SER A 143 -3.26 -5.97 -19.42
C SER A 143 -1.83 -6.24 -18.99
N ASP A 144 -1.27 -5.40 -18.11
CA ASP A 144 0.08 -5.54 -17.57
C ASP A 144 0.16 -6.76 -16.65
N MET A 145 -0.85 -6.98 -15.81
CA MET A 145 -0.94 -8.14 -14.95
C MET A 145 -1.08 -9.46 -15.75
N LYS A 146 -1.88 -9.46 -16.82
CA LYS A 146 -2.00 -10.62 -17.73
C LYS A 146 -0.66 -10.94 -18.39
N HIS A 147 0.06 -9.92 -18.84
CA HIS A 147 1.40 -10.10 -19.40
C HIS A 147 2.37 -10.66 -18.34
N LEU A 148 2.43 -10.05 -17.16
CA LEU A 148 3.28 -10.52 -16.06
C LEU A 148 3.02 -11.99 -15.73
N LEU A 149 1.76 -12.39 -15.58
CA LEU A 149 1.41 -13.78 -15.25
C LEU A 149 1.74 -14.80 -16.38
N SER A 150 1.88 -14.34 -17.62
CA SER A 150 2.30 -15.19 -18.75
C SER A 150 3.81 -15.46 -18.78
N LEU A 151 4.61 -14.71 -18.02
CA LEU A 151 6.06 -14.85 -18.00
C LEU A 151 6.53 -15.96 -17.05
N PRO A 152 7.74 -16.50 -17.25
CA PRO A 152 8.34 -17.45 -16.31
C PRO A 152 8.38 -16.87 -14.87
N ASN A 153 7.89 -17.65 -13.90
CA ASN A 153 7.70 -17.28 -12.51
C ASN A 153 6.70 -16.11 -12.24
N GLY A 154 6.09 -15.52 -13.25
CA GLY A 154 5.15 -14.42 -13.09
C GLY A 154 3.96 -14.76 -12.17
N HIS A 155 3.51 -16.01 -12.18
CA HIS A 155 2.45 -16.55 -11.29
C HIS A 155 2.79 -16.48 -9.79
N LYS A 156 4.03 -16.18 -9.43
CA LYS A 156 4.48 -16.02 -8.04
C LYS A 156 4.30 -14.59 -7.52
N CYS A 157 3.86 -13.65 -8.36
CA CYS A 157 3.49 -12.30 -7.94
C CYS A 157 2.34 -12.36 -6.93
N VAL A 158 2.52 -11.79 -5.74
CA VAL A 158 1.52 -11.89 -4.65
C VAL A 158 0.71 -10.62 -4.44
N ALA A 159 1.14 -9.48 -4.98
CA ALA A 159 0.47 -8.20 -4.76
C ALA A 159 0.64 -7.23 -5.93
N ASN A 160 -0.36 -6.36 -6.10
CA ASN A 160 -0.26 -5.17 -6.94
C ASN A 160 -0.74 -3.96 -6.14
N GLN A 161 0.14 -2.96 -6.01
CA GLN A 161 -0.18 -1.73 -5.29
C GLN A 161 -0.65 -0.67 -6.28
N VAL A 162 -1.90 -0.23 -6.15
CA VAL A 162 -2.51 0.75 -7.06
C VAL A 162 -3.31 1.79 -6.31
N ARG A 163 -3.56 2.93 -6.97
CA ARG A 163 -4.44 3.97 -6.43
C ARG A 163 -5.88 3.48 -6.40
N TYR A 164 -6.48 3.53 -5.21
CA TYR A 164 -7.86 3.14 -5.03
C TYR A 164 -8.50 3.86 -3.84
N ASN A 165 -9.60 4.52 -4.06
CA ASN A 165 -10.41 5.19 -3.04
C ASN A 165 -11.81 5.43 -3.59
N VAL A 166 -12.74 5.95 -2.76
CA VAL A 166 -14.13 6.23 -3.15
C VAL A 166 -14.23 7.11 -4.40
N GLY A 167 -13.30 8.04 -4.59
CA GLY A 167 -13.28 8.94 -5.76
C GLY A 167 -12.54 8.40 -6.99
N ASP A 168 -11.77 7.31 -6.85
CA ASP A 168 -10.97 6.69 -7.91
C ASP A 168 -11.20 5.17 -7.90
N ARG A 169 -12.30 4.75 -8.51
CA ARG A 169 -12.84 3.37 -8.48
C ARG A 169 -12.58 2.57 -9.78
N GLY A 170 -11.91 3.15 -10.77
CA GLY A 170 -11.75 2.56 -12.11
C GLY A 170 -11.26 1.10 -12.11
N ILE A 171 -10.43 0.71 -11.12
CA ILE A 171 -9.93 -0.66 -10.99
C ILE A 171 -11.03 -1.69 -10.67
N GLU A 172 -12.19 -1.28 -10.18
CA GLU A 172 -13.30 -2.20 -9.85
C GLU A 172 -13.91 -2.84 -11.10
N TYR A 173 -13.72 -2.24 -12.28
CA TYR A 173 -14.28 -2.76 -13.53
C TYR A 173 -13.67 -4.11 -13.93
N ASP A 174 -12.35 -4.22 -13.91
CA ASP A 174 -11.65 -5.41 -14.38
C ASP A 174 -10.42 -5.81 -13.56
N LEU A 175 -9.58 -4.85 -13.11
CA LEU A 175 -8.33 -5.15 -12.43
C LEU A 175 -8.54 -5.82 -11.07
N LYS A 176 -9.42 -5.26 -10.24
CA LYS A 176 -9.70 -5.78 -8.89
C LYS A 176 -10.31 -7.19 -8.92
N PRO A 177 -11.34 -7.49 -9.76
CA PRO A 177 -11.81 -8.86 -10.00
C PRO A 177 -10.71 -9.80 -10.48
N PHE A 178 -9.91 -9.37 -11.47
CA PHE A 178 -8.81 -10.17 -12.01
C PHE A 178 -7.77 -10.53 -10.94
N MET A 179 -7.37 -9.56 -10.12
CA MET A 179 -6.43 -9.80 -9.02
C MET A 179 -6.99 -10.81 -8.02
N ARG A 180 -8.26 -10.69 -7.66
CA ARG A 180 -8.95 -11.61 -6.74
C ARG A 180 -8.99 -13.04 -7.28
N GLU A 181 -9.32 -13.22 -8.56
CA GLU A 181 -9.35 -14.52 -9.24
C GLU A 181 -7.97 -15.20 -9.27
N ASN A 182 -6.90 -14.41 -9.29
CA ASN A 182 -5.53 -14.90 -9.33
C ASN A 182 -4.82 -14.90 -7.95
N ASN A 183 -5.55 -14.70 -6.85
CA ASN A 183 -5.00 -14.62 -5.48
C ASN A 183 -3.89 -13.57 -5.32
N ILE A 184 -4.01 -12.43 -6.00
CA ILE A 184 -3.10 -11.29 -5.91
C ILE A 184 -3.72 -10.25 -4.99
N ALA A 185 -3.03 -9.89 -3.92
CA ALA A 185 -3.52 -8.91 -2.95
C ALA A 185 -3.54 -7.49 -3.57
N LEU A 186 -4.60 -6.75 -3.26
CA LEU A 186 -4.71 -5.34 -3.58
C LEU A 186 -4.13 -4.51 -2.43
N ILE A 187 -3.11 -3.71 -2.73
CA ILE A 187 -2.60 -2.69 -1.83
C ILE A 187 -3.06 -1.33 -2.35
N SER A 188 -3.85 -0.62 -1.54
CA SER A 188 -4.46 0.66 -1.91
C SER A 188 -3.60 1.82 -1.43
N TYR A 189 -2.90 2.50 -2.35
CA TYR A 189 -2.30 3.79 -2.01
C TYR A 189 -3.29 4.95 -2.22
N ALA A 190 -3.08 6.06 -1.50
CA ALA A 190 -4.01 7.19 -1.43
C ALA A 190 -5.47 6.78 -1.08
N PRO A 191 -5.69 5.89 -0.09
CA PRO A 191 -7.02 5.35 0.21
C PRO A 191 -8.02 6.43 0.68
N ILE A 192 -7.52 7.58 1.16
CA ILE A 192 -8.30 8.76 1.57
C ILE A 192 -8.10 9.95 0.60
N ALA A 193 -7.80 9.68 -0.67
CA ALA A 193 -7.59 10.72 -1.70
C ALA A 193 -6.61 11.82 -1.28
N ARG A 194 -5.52 11.47 -0.56
CA ARG A 194 -4.52 12.40 0.00
C ARG A 194 -5.13 13.46 0.93
N GLY A 195 -6.09 13.08 1.77
CA GLY A 195 -6.82 14.04 2.61
C GLY A 195 -7.70 14.96 1.76
N ASP A 196 -8.38 14.40 0.74
CA ASP A 196 -9.24 15.09 -0.22
C ASP A 196 -8.53 16.11 -1.12
N LYS A 197 -7.18 16.11 -1.16
CA LYS A 197 -6.40 17.02 -2.04
C LYS A 197 -6.45 16.63 -3.52
N LEU A 198 -7.02 15.46 -3.86
CA LEU A 198 -7.21 15.02 -5.23
C LEU A 198 -8.48 15.63 -5.90
N GLY A 199 -9.13 16.59 -5.22
CA GLY A 199 -10.20 17.42 -5.79
C GLY A 199 -11.54 16.71 -5.96
N LYS A 200 -11.79 15.63 -5.23
CA LYS A 200 -13.08 14.88 -5.29
C LYS A 200 -14.13 15.41 -4.31
N ASN A 201 -13.78 16.37 -3.45
CA ASN A 201 -14.65 16.95 -2.41
C ASN A 201 -15.29 15.91 -1.46
N LEU A 202 -14.58 14.83 -1.17
CA LEU A 202 -15.07 13.72 -0.35
C LEU A 202 -15.48 14.18 1.05
N THR A 203 -14.73 15.11 1.65
CA THR A 203 -15.02 15.68 2.99
C THR A 203 -16.28 16.55 3.02
N LYS A 204 -16.83 16.92 1.85
CA LYS A 204 -18.07 17.71 1.74
C LYS A 204 -19.26 16.87 1.25
N SER A 205 -19.05 15.60 0.96
CA SER A 205 -20.10 14.68 0.52
C SER A 205 -21.21 14.57 1.57
N PRO A 206 -22.48 14.82 1.23
CA PRO A 206 -23.58 14.65 2.16
C PRO A 206 -23.69 13.21 2.70
N VAL A 207 -23.46 12.21 1.84
CA VAL A 207 -23.52 10.79 2.23
C VAL A 207 -22.39 10.46 3.20
N LEU A 208 -21.14 10.85 2.91
CA LEU A 208 -20.02 10.57 3.79
C LEU A 208 -20.15 11.31 5.13
N LEU A 209 -20.69 12.54 5.15
CA LEU A 209 -20.99 13.28 6.37
C LEU A 209 -22.13 12.66 7.18
N GLU A 210 -23.15 12.08 6.52
CA GLU A 210 -24.22 11.32 7.18
C GLU A 210 -23.65 10.09 7.89
N LEU A 211 -22.82 9.30 7.18
CA LEU A 211 -22.20 8.11 7.73
C LEU A 211 -21.21 8.43 8.86
N SER A 212 -20.43 9.50 8.71
CA SER A 212 -19.55 10.01 9.77
C SER A 212 -20.32 10.27 11.07
N ARG A 213 -21.50 10.91 10.99
CA ARG A 213 -22.38 11.11 12.15
C ARG A 213 -23.00 9.82 12.68
N LYS A 214 -23.42 8.92 11.78
CA LYS A 214 -24.02 7.62 12.15
C LYS A 214 -23.06 6.76 12.98
N TYR A 215 -21.79 6.75 12.60
CA TYR A 215 -20.75 5.94 13.25
C TYR A 215 -19.94 6.72 14.31
N GLU A 216 -20.22 8.01 14.50
CA GLU A 216 -19.51 8.91 15.45
C GLU A 216 -17.99 8.97 15.20
N VAL A 217 -17.59 9.01 13.92
CA VAL A 217 -16.19 9.02 13.46
C VAL A 217 -15.97 10.11 12.42
N ASP A 218 -14.72 10.41 12.06
CA ASP A 218 -14.45 11.34 10.98
C ASP A 218 -14.68 10.73 9.58
N VAL A 219 -14.79 11.58 8.56
CA VAL A 219 -15.04 11.15 7.17
C VAL A 219 -13.90 10.25 6.65
N PHE A 220 -12.65 10.48 7.08
CA PHE A 220 -11.51 9.68 6.61
C PHE A 220 -11.57 8.24 7.14
N GLN A 221 -12.11 8.05 8.35
CA GLN A 221 -12.36 6.70 8.88
C GLN A 221 -13.44 5.98 8.06
N ILE A 222 -14.49 6.66 7.62
CA ILE A 222 -15.50 6.08 6.70
C ILE A 222 -14.85 5.69 5.36
N LEU A 223 -13.99 6.54 4.79
CA LEU A 223 -13.26 6.24 3.56
C LEU A 223 -12.36 5.02 3.69
N LEU A 224 -11.67 4.86 4.82
CA LEU A 224 -10.82 3.70 5.09
C LEU A 224 -11.67 2.43 5.30
N ALA A 225 -12.73 2.51 6.09
CA ALA A 225 -13.66 1.38 6.30
C ALA A 225 -14.25 0.90 4.97
N TRP A 226 -14.63 1.83 4.08
CA TRP A 226 -15.09 1.50 2.74
C TRP A 226 -13.98 0.85 1.89
N ASN A 227 -12.76 1.35 1.98
CA ASN A 227 -11.63 0.85 1.20
C ASN A 227 -11.32 -0.62 1.51
N ILE A 228 -11.36 -1.00 2.79
CA ILE A 228 -11.04 -2.35 3.28
C ILE A 228 -12.26 -3.28 3.41
N ARG A 229 -13.47 -2.84 3.01
CA ARG A 229 -14.75 -3.52 3.24
C ARG A 229 -14.85 -4.95 2.74
N ASP A 230 -14.07 -5.30 1.74
CA ASP A 230 -14.13 -6.62 1.10
C ASP A 230 -13.18 -7.67 1.73
N GLY A 231 -12.37 -7.27 2.70
CA GLY A 231 -11.41 -8.16 3.36
C GLY A 231 -10.22 -8.58 2.50
N HIS A 232 -10.05 -7.98 1.29
CA HIS A 232 -8.97 -8.30 0.35
C HIS A 232 -8.08 -7.10 0.02
N THR A 233 -8.38 -5.95 0.59
CA THR A 233 -7.67 -4.70 0.33
C THR A 233 -6.86 -4.28 1.56
N LEU A 234 -5.56 -4.11 1.40
CA LEU A 234 -4.69 -3.45 2.37
C LEU A 234 -4.65 -1.95 2.05
N ALA A 235 -5.10 -1.10 2.95
CA ALA A 235 -5.01 0.36 2.82
C ALA A 235 -3.74 0.89 3.49
N ILE A 236 -3.00 1.79 2.82
CA ILE A 236 -1.77 2.38 3.35
C ILE A 236 -1.87 3.92 3.44
N PRO A 237 -2.74 4.48 4.31
CA PRO A 237 -2.79 5.91 4.52
C PRO A 237 -1.48 6.43 5.12
N LYS A 238 -1.05 7.64 4.70
CA LYS A 238 0.11 8.35 5.29
C LYS A 238 -0.36 9.29 6.37
N SER A 239 0.25 9.22 7.54
CA SER A 239 0.16 10.29 8.54
C SER A 239 1.40 10.32 9.43
N SER A 240 1.83 11.53 9.83
CA SER A 240 2.78 11.78 10.93
C SER A 240 2.10 12.41 12.15
N ASN A 241 0.79 12.64 12.08
CA ASN A 241 0.00 13.15 13.21
C ASN A 241 -0.59 11.98 14.00
N LYS A 242 -0.30 11.91 15.31
CA LYS A 242 -0.70 10.79 16.19
C LYS A 242 -2.23 10.60 16.24
N LEU A 243 -3.02 11.68 16.29
CA LEU A 243 -4.48 11.59 16.28
C LEU A 243 -5.01 11.00 14.97
N HIS A 244 -4.43 11.42 13.83
CA HIS A 244 -4.83 10.84 12.54
C HIS A 244 -4.40 9.38 12.41
N ILE A 245 -3.26 8.98 12.99
CA ILE A 245 -2.81 7.59 13.02
C ILE A 245 -3.80 6.74 13.83
N GLU A 246 -4.16 7.18 15.03
CA GLU A 246 -5.14 6.51 15.88
C GLU A 246 -6.49 6.34 15.16
N ASN A 247 -7.01 7.42 14.56
CA ASN A 247 -8.24 7.38 13.79
C ASN A 247 -8.15 6.43 12.60
N ASN A 248 -7.02 6.46 11.86
CA ASN A 248 -6.81 5.56 10.72
C ASN A 248 -6.84 4.08 11.16
N MET A 249 -6.12 3.73 12.22
CA MET A 249 -6.10 2.35 12.73
C MET A 249 -7.49 1.94 13.25
N GLY A 250 -8.18 2.82 13.94
CA GLY A 250 -9.56 2.61 14.43
C GLY A 250 -10.59 2.32 13.33
N ALA A 251 -10.32 2.72 12.08
CA ALA A 251 -11.24 2.50 10.97
C ALA A 251 -11.46 1.01 10.65
N SER A 252 -10.54 0.12 11.02
CA SER A 252 -10.69 -1.34 10.88
C SER A 252 -11.85 -1.92 11.71
N ASN A 253 -12.30 -1.21 12.73
CA ASN A 253 -13.42 -1.62 13.59
C ASN A 253 -14.78 -1.14 13.07
N ILE A 254 -14.82 -0.34 11.99
CA ILE A 254 -16.06 0.19 11.42
C ILE A 254 -16.57 -0.78 10.35
N HIS A 255 -17.77 -1.30 10.58
CA HIS A 255 -18.42 -2.21 9.64
C HIS A 255 -19.60 -1.51 8.97
N LEU A 256 -19.37 -1.03 7.74
CA LEU A 256 -20.40 -0.42 6.92
C LEU A 256 -21.43 -1.48 6.50
N THR A 257 -22.72 -1.17 6.63
CA THR A 257 -23.79 -2.05 6.17
C THR A 257 -23.94 -2.01 4.65
N GLU A 258 -24.65 -2.99 4.08
CA GLU A 258 -24.99 -2.98 2.64
C GLU A 258 -25.75 -1.70 2.25
N GLU A 259 -26.63 -1.19 3.11
CA GLU A 259 -27.34 0.09 2.89
C GLU A 259 -26.37 1.27 2.84
N ASP A 260 -25.34 1.29 3.71
CA ASP A 260 -24.32 2.33 3.71
C ASP A 260 -23.48 2.31 2.42
N ILE A 261 -23.13 1.11 1.96
CA ILE A 261 -22.41 0.94 0.70
C ILE A 261 -23.28 1.41 -0.47
N GLN A 262 -24.56 1.06 -0.52
CA GLN A 262 -25.47 1.53 -1.56
C GLN A 262 -25.63 3.06 -1.57
N LYS A 263 -25.64 3.71 -0.40
CA LYS A 263 -25.64 5.17 -0.30
C LYS A 263 -24.37 5.76 -0.89
N ILE A 264 -23.21 5.19 -0.56
CA ILE A 264 -21.92 5.63 -1.14
C ILE A 264 -21.93 5.41 -2.67
N ASP A 265 -22.39 4.26 -3.13
CA ASP A 265 -22.47 3.92 -4.56
C ASP A 265 -23.42 4.84 -5.34
N SER A 266 -24.45 5.38 -4.69
CA SER A 266 -25.37 6.34 -5.33
C SER A 266 -24.71 7.70 -5.61
N GLU A 267 -23.79 8.14 -4.76
CA GLU A 267 -23.06 9.41 -4.95
C GLU A 267 -21.74 9.20 -5.73
N PHE A 268 -21.10 8.07 -5.50
CA PHE A 268 -19.84 7.69 -6.13
C PHE A 268 -20.01 6.32 -6.83
N PRO A 269 -20.65 6.28 -8.00
CA PRO A 269 -21.00 5.02 -8.64
C PRO A 269 -19.75 4.21 -9.05
N PRO A 270 -19.81 2.87 -8.97
CA PRO A 270 -18.78 2.02 -9.53
C PRO A 270 -18.68 2.21 -11.06
N PRO A 271 -17.51 1.98 -11.67
CA PRO A 271 -17.33 2.12 -13.10
C PRO A 271 -18.16 1.10 -13.89
N THR A 272 -18.80 1.56 -14.98
CA THR A 272 -19.55 0.70 -15.92
C THR A 272 -18.74 0.36 -17.18
N THR A 273 -17.59 1.00 -17.37
CA THR A 273 -16.68 0.80 -18.48
C THR A 273 -15.24 0.83 -17.98
N LYS A 274 -14.31 0.30 -18.79
CA LYS A 274 -12.88 0.38 -18.48
C LYS A 274 -12.42 1.83 -18.45
N GLU A 275 -11.79 2.20 -17.36
CA GLU A 275 -11.09 3.48 -17.19
C GLU A 275 -9.58 3.27 -17.16
N PRO A 276 -8.78 4.25 -17.61
CA PRO A 276 -7.33 4.21 -17.40
C PRO A 276 -6.98 4.11 -15.93
N LEU A 277 -5.88 3.41 -15.61
CA LEU A 277 -5.40 3.33 -14.25
C LEU A 277 -5.09 4.74 -13.71
N ALA A 278 -5.67 5.09 -12.57
CA ALA A 278 -5.39 6.35 -11.91
C ALA A 278 -3.95 6.37 -11.38
N LEU A 279 -3.16 7.33 -11.83
CA LEU A 279 -1.74 7.53 -11.46
C LEU A 279 -1.54 8.93 -10.85
N TYR A 280 -0.36 9.16 -10.27
CA TYR A 280 0.10 10.52 -9.92
C TYR A 280 0.77 11.20 -11.09
#